data_e268f8b813241db936a2db1bef4668e8
#
_entry.id   e268f8b813241db936a2db1bef4668e8
#
_cell.length_a   1.000
_cell.length_b   1.000
_cell.length_c   1.000
_cell.angle_alpha   90.00
_cell.angle_beta   90.00
_cell.angle_gamma   90.00
#
_symmetry.space_group_name_H-M   'P 1'
#
loop_
_entity.id
_entity.type
_entity.pdbx_description
1 polymer ?
#
loop_
_entity_poly.entity_id
_entity_poly.type
_entity_poly.pdbx_seq_one_letter_code
_entity_poly.pdbx_strand_id
1 'polypeptide(L)'
;LFDEKLTGYIVHGSRWLTGGTKTITWSISDGIFGEFWTSPTNVIANVDTALSIFSSYIDVDFQYLGYFTDPIVASNVGSNINISLDGENLFFSSSSQWAIGHFPDSFSDTLYAGQSGDIYLNLNSPANFLPSYDPGSEGWFLLIHELGHALGLKHTFDDGGTGGLT
;
A
#
# COMPACT_ATOMS: atom_id res chain seq x y z
N LEU A 1 11.37 -22.59 -7.36
CA LEU A 1 11.24 -22.23 -8.78
C LEU A 1 9.76 -21.89 -9.01
N PHE A 2 9.43 -20.60 -8.94
CA PHE A 2 8.11 -20.14 -9.37
C PHE A 2 8.05 -20.27 -10.88
N ASP A 3 6.99 -20.89 -11.39
CA ASP A 3 6.73 -21.01 -12.82
C ASP A 3 6.57 -19.60 -13.40
N GLU A 4 7.45 -19.20 -14.34
CA GLU A 4 7.42 -17.89 -15.00
C GLU A 4 6.06 -17.55 -15.62
N LYS A 5 5.27 -18.57 -16.00
CA LYS A 5 3.91 -18.40 -16.50
C LYS A 5 2.95 -17.92 -15.40
N LEU A 6 3.06 -18.43 -14.16
CA LEU A 6 2.19 -18.01 -13.07
C LEU A 6 2.50 -16.58 -12.60
N THR A 7 3.76 -16.18 -12.61
CA THR A 7 4.16 -14.82 -12.24
C THR A 7 3.58 -13.76 -13.18
N GLY A 8 3.45 -14.05 -14.47
CA GLY A 8 2.87 -13.13 -15.45
C GLY A 8 1.41 -12.75 -15.18
N TYR A 9 0.65 -13.57 -14.45
CA TYR A 9 -0.77 -13.30 -14.18
C TYR A 9 -1.01 -12.38 -12.99
N ILE A 10 -0.08 -12.29 -12.05
CA ILE A 10 -0.28 -11.58 -10.77
C ILE A 10 0.68 -10.40 -10.56
N VAL A 11 1.72 -10.26 -11.40
CA VAL A 11 2.68 -9.17 -11.26
C VAL A 11 2.37 -8.06 -12.26
N HIS A 12 2.26 -6.83 -11.77
CA HIS A 12 2.01 -5.65 -12.61
C HIS A 12 3.18 -5.33 -13.54
N GLY A 13 4.39 -5.72 -13.17
CA GLY A 13 5.64 -5.40 -13.88
C GLY A 13 6.43 -4.26 -13.23
N SER A 14 5.78 -3.46 -12.41
CA SER A 14 6.44 -2.46 -11.56
C SER A 14 7.05 -3.14 -10.34
N ARG A 15 8.21 -2.66 -9.91
CA ARG A 15 8.91 -3.23 -8.76
C ARG A 15 9.76 -2.18 -8.07
N TRP A 16 9.98 -2.37 -6.79
CA TRP A 16 10.93 -1.57 -6.03
C TRP A 16 12.37 -1.82 -6.51
N LEU A 17 13.09 -0.74 -6.79
CA LEU A 17 14.52 -0.77 -7.07
C LEU A 17 15.28 -0.43 -5.78
N THR A 18 15.54 -1.44 -4.97
CA THR A 18 16.12 -1.27 -3.63
C THR A 18 17.65 -1.02 -3.64
N GLY A 19 18.25 -0.83 -4.79
CA GLY A 19 19.70 -0.60 -4.90
C GLY A 19 20.57 -1.73 -4.37
N GLY A 20 20.02 -2.94 -4.22
CA GLY A 20 20.70 -4.12 -3.69
C GLY A 20 20.60 -4.30 -2.18
N THR A 21 19.93 -3.39 -1.46
CA THR A 21 19.73 -3.50 0.02
C THR A 21 18.64 -4.50 0.40
N LYS A 22 17.72 -4.79 -0.52
CA LYS A 22 16.51 -5.59 -0.29
C LYS A 22 15.57 -5.02 0.79
N THR A 23 15.75 -3.77 1.16
CA THR A 23 14.93 -3.10 2.18
C THR A 23 13.92 -2.19 1.52
N ILE A 24 12.66 -2.33 1.91
CA ILE A 24 11.56 -1.41 1.61
C ILE A 24 11.19 -0.70 2.92
N THR A 25 11.25 0.62 2.90
CA THR A 25 10.86 1.43 4.05
C THR A 25 9.35 1.65 4.04
N TRP A 26 8.74 1.69 5.23
CA TRP A 26 7.32 1.96 5.33
C TRP A 26 6.99 2.86 6.51
N SER A 27 5.85 3.50 6.43
CA SER A 27 5.36 4.43 7.44
C SER A 27 3.83 4.47 7.48
N ILE A 28 3.31 5.14 8.48
CA ILE A 28 1.91 5.54 8.55
C ILE A 28 1.87 7.06 8.68
N SER A 29 0.89 7.70 8.07
CA SER A 29 0.65 9.12 8.27
C SER A 29 -0.82 9.46 8.44
N ASP A 30 -1.08 10.63 8.98
CA ASP A 30 -2.36 11.30 8.86
C ASP A 30 -2.64 11.67 7.39
N GLY A 31 -3.86 12.05 7.07
CA GLY A 31 -4.24 12.50 5.74
C GLY A 31 -3.73 13.89 5.41
N ILE A 32 -3.71 14.23 4.11
CA ILE A 32 -3.21 15.51 3.60
C ILE A 32 -3.98 16.72 4.16
N PHE A 33 -5.26 16.54 4.45
CA PHE A 33 -6.13 17.61 4.94
C PHE A 33 -6.35 17.57 6.46
N GLY A 34 -5.55 16.79 7.17
CA GLY A 34 -5.58 16.69 8.63
C GLY A 34 -6.51 15.61 9.16
N GLU A 35 -6.91 14.67 8.33
CA GLU A 35 -7.54 13.43 8.79
C GLU A 35 -6.55 12.67 9.68
N PHE A 36 -7.01 12.13 10.79
CA PHE A 36 -6.13 11.48 11.75
C PHE A 36 -6.63 10.10 12.17
N TRP A 37 -5.68 9.23 12.49
CA TRP A 37 -5.96 7.90 13.02
C TRP A 37 -6.42 7.97 14.46
N THR A 38 -7.53 7.33 14.78
CA THR A 38 -8.01 7.22 16.17
C THR A 38 -7.18 6.24 17.00
N SER A 39 -6.52 5.29 16.37
CA SER A 39 -5.68 4.28 17.01
C SER A 39 -4.47 3.91 16.13
N PRO A 40 -3.52 4.82 15.93
CA PRO A 40 -2.38 4.59 15.03
C PRO A 40 -1.53 3.40 15.47
N THR A 41 -1.34 3.19 16.77
CA THR A 41 -0.54 2.07 17.30
C THR A 41 -1.08 0.71 16.86
N ASN A 42 -2.40 0.55 16.84
CA ASN A 42 -3.02 -0.70 16.41
C ASN A 42 -2.83 -0.93 14.92
N VAL A 43 -3.01 0.11 14.11
CA VAL A 43 -2.78 0.04 12.65
C VAL A 43 -1.32 -0.28 12.35
N ILE A 44 -0.37 0.38 13.03
CA ILE A 44 1.07 0.09 12.90
C ILE A 44 1.36 -1.40 13.15
N ALA A 45 0.86 -1.95 14.27
CA ALA A 45 1.08 -3.35 14.61
C ALA A 45 0.50 -4.33 13.58
N ASN A 46 -0.66 -3.99 13.00
CA ASN A 46 -1.30 -4.80 11.99
C ASN A 46 -0.59 -4.71 10.63
N VAL A 47 -0.12 -3.53 10.22
CA VAL A 47 0.70 -3.37 9.01
C VAL A 47 2.01 -4.14 9.15
N ASP A 48 2.69 -4.04 10.29
CA ASP A 48 3.92 -4.79 10.56
C ASP A 48 3.70 -6.30 10.45
N THR A 49 2.59 -6.78 11.02
CA THR A 49 2.18 -8.19 10.91
C THR A 49 1.92 -8.60 9.46
N ALA A 50 1.22 -7.77 8.69
CA ALA A 50 0.96 -8.03 7.26
C ALA A 50 2.25 -8.08 6.44
N LEU A 51 3.13 -7.12 6.63
CA LEU A 51 4.42 -7.05 5.94
C LEU A 51 5.33 -8.24 6.32
N SER A 52 5.29 -8.71 7.57
CA SER A 52 6.02 -9.91 7.98
C SER A 52 5.53 -11.19 7.30
N ILE A 53 4.25 -11.25 6.94
CA ILE A 53 3.72 -12.34 6.10
C ILE A 53 4.37 -12.27 4.71
N PHE A 54 4.38 -11.09 4.06
CA PHE A 54 5.03 -10.95 2.76
C PHE A 54 6.52 -11.31 2.83
N SER A 55 7.29 -10.85 3.83
CA SER A 55 8.70 -11.20 4.02
C SER A 55 8.94 -12.71 4.10
N SER A 56 7.96 -13.49 4.55
CA SER A 56 8.08 -14.95 4.61
C SER A 56 8.07 -15.63 3.23
N TYR A 57 7.61 -14.92 2.19
CA TYR A 57 7.49 -15.41 0.82
C TYR A 57 8.43 -14.73 -0.18
N ILE A 58 8.85 -13.49 0.11
CA ILE A 58 9.74 -12.70 -0.73
C ILE A 58 11.00 -12.32 0.05
N ASP A 59 12.13 -12.26 -0.64
CA ASP A 59 13.43 -11.92 -0.05
C ASP A 59 13.56 -10.38 0.09
N VAL A 60 12.75 -9.80 0.96
CA VAL A 60 12.68 -8.36 1.24
C VAL A 60 12.52 -8.13 2.74
N ASP A 61 13.28 -7.18 3.26
CA ASP A 61 13.15 -6.67 4.63
C ASP A 61 12.28 -5.40 4.62
N PHE A 62 11.38 -5.28 5.59
CA PHE A 62 10.58 -4.07 5.78
C PHE A 62 11.08 -3.30 6.99
N GLN A 63 11.33 -1.99 6.81
CA GLN A 63 11.81 -1.10 7.86
C GLN A 63 10.77 -0.01 8.15
N TYR A 64 10.26 0.01 9.37
CA TYR A 64 9.37 1.07 9.84
C TYR A 64 10.12 2.37 10.09
N LEU A 65 9.66 3.48 9.52
CA LEU A 65 10.27 4.81 9.68
C LEU A 65 9.57 5.68 10.72
N GLY A 66 8.28 5.46 10.97
CA GLY A 66 7.54 6.27 11.94
C GLY A 66 6.12 6.62 11.52
N TYR A 67 5.48 7.41 12.38
CA TYR A 67 4.18 8.00 12.15
C TYR A 67 4.35 9.50 11.85
N PHE A 68 3.74 9.98 10.78
CA PHE A 68 3.93 11.33 10.25
C PHE A 68 2.61 12.12 10.18
N THR A 69 2.70 13.43 10.06
CA THR A 69 1.55 14.34 10.00
C THR A 69 0.81 14.28 8.66
N ASP A 70 1.47 13.83 7.59
CA ASP A 70 0.90 13.66 6.27
C ASP A 70 1.82 12.80 5.39
N PRO A 71 1.33 12.28 4.25
CA PRO A 71 2.11 11.42 3.38
C PRO A 71 3.27 12.13 2.67
N ILE A 72 3.21 13.45 2.46
CA ILE A 72 4.29 14.21 1.83
C ILE A 72 5.49 14.26 2.78
N VAL A 73 5.27 14.45 4.08
CA VAL A 73 6.34 14.40 5.09
C VAL A 73 6.94 12.99 5.15
N ALA A 74 6.11 11.95 5.11
CA ALA A 74 6.57 10.57 5.07
C ALA A 74 7.46 10.29 3.84
N SER A 75 7.05 10.73 2.66
CA SER A 75 7.83 10.61 1.42
C SER A 75 9.17 11.36 1.51
N ASN A 76 9.18 12.57 2.05
CA ASN A 76 10.39 13.39 2.18
C ASN A 76 11.46 12.77 3.10
N VAL A 77 11.07 11.87 4.02
CA VAL A 77 12.00 11.11 4.86
C VAL A 77 12.37 9.76 4.26
N GLY A 78 11.90 9.45 3.05
CA GLY A 78 12.26 8.25 2.30
C GLY A 78 11.38 7.04 2.56
N SER A 79 10.12 7.25 2.96
CA SER A 79 9.15 6.15 3.00
C SER A 79 8.85 5.68 1.58
N ASN A 80 8.98 4.38 1.34
CA ASN A 80 8.61 3.75 0.08
C ASN A 80 7.12 3.38 0.04
N ILE A 81 6.57 2.96 1.16
CA ILE A 81 5.15 2.65 1.33
C ILE A 81 4.64 3.47 2.51
N ASN A 82 3.67 4.32 2.28
CA ASN A 82 2.99 5.03 3.35
C ASN A 82 1.50 4.68 3.34
N ILE A 83 0.94 4.42 4.51
CA ILE A 83 -0.49 4.17 4.66
C ILE A 83 -1.12 5.43 5.28
N SER A 84 -2.03 6.04 4.55
CA SER A 84 -2.64 7.32 4.89
C SER A 84 -4.16 7.30 4.75
N LEU A 85 -4.81 8.36 5.19
CA LEU A 85 -6.24 8.57 5.13
C LEU A 85 -6.60 9.59 4.04
N ASP A 86 -7.75 9.40 3.38
CA ASP A 86 -8.34 10.38 2.46
C ASP A 86 -9.82 10.58 2.80
N GLY A 87 -10.14 11.72 3.39
CA GLY A 87 -11.50 12.16 3.71
C GLY A 87 -12.11 13.11 2.68
N GLU A 88 -11.30 13.66 1.79
CA GLU A 88 -11.71 14.67 0.80
C GLU A 88 -11.90 14.11 -0.61
N ASN A 89 -11.82 12.78 -0.77
CA ASN A 89 -11.90 12.08 -2.07
C ASN A 89 -10.85 12.56 -3.08
N LEU A 90 -9.64 12.80 -2.63
CA LEU A 90 -8.55 13.24 -3.48
C LEU A 90 -8.15 12.16 -4.48
N PHE A 91 -8.21 10.90 -4.05
CA PHE A 91 -7.84 9.72 -4.83
C PHE A 91 -9.04 8.88 -5.28
N PHE A 92 -10.24 9.15 -4.75
CA PHE A 92 -11.42 8.33 -4.95
C PHE A 92 -12.47 9.03 -5.81
N SER A 93 -12.95 8.33 -6.84
CA SER A 93 -14.06 8.78 -7.68
C SER A 93 -15.43 8.39 -7.11
N SER A 94 -15.46 7.52 -6.11
CA SER A 94 -16.69 6.99 -5.52
C SER A 94 -16.47 6.52 -4.07
N SER A 95 -17.49 6.66 -3.23
CA SER A 95 -17.51 6.08 -1.88
C SER A 95 -17.56 4.54 -1.88
N SER A 96 -17.80 3.90 -3.02
CA SER A 96 -17.73 2.44 -3.13
C SER A 96 -16.29 1.91 -3.21
N GLN A 97 -15.31 2.76 -3.50
CA GLN A 97 -13.90 2.42 -3.43
C GLN A 97 -13.46 2.52 -1.96
N TRP A 98 -12.90 1.46 -1.42
CA TRP A 98 -12.55 1.36 -0.01
C TRP A 98 -11.15 1.86 0.29
N ALA A 99 -10.25 1.54 -0.60
CA ALA A 99 -8.86 1.97 -0.56
C ALA A 99 -8.28 2.00 -1.96
N ILE A 100 -7.06 2.47 -2.09
CA ILE A 100 -6.25 2.39 -3.28
C ILE A 100 -4.78 2.22 -2.88
N GLY A 101 -4.13 1.18 -3.41
CA GLY A 101 -2.68 0.97 -3.32
C GLY A 101 -2.02 1.30 -4.65
N HIS A 102 -1.10 2.24 -4.62
CA HIS A 102 -0.33 2.63 -5.79
C HIS A 102 0.76 1.61 -6.07
N PHE A 103 0.98 1.29 -7.35
CA PHE A 103 2.08 0.44 -7.75
C PHE A 103 3.44 1.13 -7.54
N PRO A 104 4.53 0.38 -7.36
CA PRO A 104 5.87 0.93 -7.17
C PRO A 104 6.48 1.43 -8.50
N ASP A 105 5.85 2.43 -9.10
CA ASP A 105 6.33 3.07 -10.32
C ASP A 105 6.05 4.58 -10.31
N SER A 106 6.88 5.34 -11.00
CA SER A 106 6.78 6.80 -11.04
C SER A 106 5.52 7.35 -11.73
N PHE A 107 4.74 6.52 -12.40
CA PHE A 107 3.45 6.94 -12.97
C PHE A 107 2.41 7.21 -11.90
N SER A 108 2.60 6.68 -10.70
CA SER A 108 1.74 6.93 -9.55
C SER A 108 2.04 8.26 -8.85
N ASP A 109 3.16 8.92 -9.15
CA ASP A 109 3.58 10.19 -8.56
C ASP A 109 2.81 11.37 -9.19
N THR A 110 1.48 11.39 -9.01
CA THR A 110 0.63 12.40 -9.64
C THR A 110 0.42 13.64 -8.79
N LEU A 111 0.51 13.52 -7.47
CA LEU A 111 0.26 14.58 -6.52
C LEU A 111 1.54 15.09 -5.86
N TYR A 112 2.45 14.20 -5.53
CA TYR A 112 3.77 14.51 -4.98
C TYR A 112 4.78 13.42 -5.35
N ALA A 113 6.05 13.78 -5.34
CA ALA A 113 7.12 12.83 -5.63
C ALA A 113 7.20 11.76 -4.51
N GLY A 114 7.30 10.48 -4.90
CA GLY A 114 7.34 9.36 -3.98
C GLY A 114 5.96 8.88 -3.50
N GLN A 115 4.89 9.24 -4.22
CA GLN A 115 3.54 8.71 -4.01
C GLN A 115 3.42 7.23 -4.44
N SER A 116 4.36 6.78 -5.28
CA SER A 116 4.45 5.37 -5.70
C SER A 116 4.53 4.45 -4.49
N GLY A 117 3.70 3.43 -4.46
CA GLY A 117 3.62 2.48 -3.34
C GLY A 117 2.77 2.92 -2.17
N ASP A 118 2.27 4.16 -2.15
CA ASP A 118 1.42 4.64 -1.07
C ASP A 118 0.01 4.02 -1.13
N ILE A 119 -0.58 3.88 0.04
CA ILE A 119 -1.92 3.34 0.25
C ILE A 119 -2.79 4.41 0.91
N TYR A 120 -3.93 4.68 0.30
CA TYR A 120 -4.91 5.60 0.85
C TYR A 120 -6.19 4.85 1.21
N LEU A 121 -6.71 5.12 2.41
CA LEU A 121 -7.97 4.57 2.89
C LEU A 121 -9.04 5.63 2.79
N ASN A 122 -10.13 5.31 2.08
CA ASN A 122 -11.24 6.22 1.85
C ASN A 122 -12.13 6.33 3.09
N LEU A 123 -12.02 7.42 3.84
CA LEU A 123 -12.86 7.67 5.02
C LEU A 123 -14.35 7.86 4.70
N ASN A 124 -14.69 8.17 3.45
CA ASN A 124 -16.07 8.32 3.00
C ASN A 124 -16.70 6.98 2.60
N SER A 125 -15.91 5.90 2.58
CA SER A 125 -16.43 4.55 2.33
C SER A 125 -17.02 3.96 3.59
N PRO A 126 -18.20 3.31 3.52
CA PRO A 126 -18.77 2.55 4.65
C PRO A 126 -17.82 1.48 5.22
N ALA A 127 -16.91 0.96 4.40
CA ALA A 127 -15.93 -0.03 4.83
C ALA A 127 -14.90 0.51 5.83
N ASN A 128 -14.58 1.80 5.77
CA ASN A 128 -13.59 2.41 6.67
C ASN A 128 -14.15 2.84 8.02
N PHE A 129 -15.44 2.65 8.24
CA PHE A 129 -16.01 2.59 9.59
C PHE A 129 -15.83 1.22 10.25
N LEU A 130 -15.10 0.29 9.59
CA LEU A 130 -14.82 -1.01 10.17
C LEU A 130 -13.96 -0.85 11.42
N PRO A 131 -14.36 -1.47 12.53
CA PRO A 131 -13.76 -1.21 13.84
C PRO A 131 -12.35 -1.76 14.00
N SER A 132 -11.80 -2.47 13.00
CA SER A 132 -10.55 -3.18 13.19
C SER A 132 -9.84 -3.52 11.88
N TYR A 133 -8.51 -3.37 11.90
CA TYR A 133 -7.58 -3.94 10.93
C TYR A 133 -6.91 -5.21 11.48
N ASP A 134 -7.50 -5.82 12.51
CA ASP A 134 -6.95 -7.03 13.13
C ASP A 134 -7.01 -8.23 12.18
N PRO A 135 -6.07 -9.17 12.26
CA PRO A 135 -6.06 -10.38 11.44
C PRO A 135 -7.41 -11.11 11.43
N GLY A 136 -7.92 -11.35 10.22
CA GLY A 136 -9.22 -12.00 10.00
C GLY A 136 -10.41 -11.06 9.89
N SER A 137 -10.25 -9.74 10.10
CA SER A 137 -11.27 -8.73 9.84
C SER A 137 -11.34 -8.35 8.36
N GLU A 138 -12.42 -7.67 7.94
CA GLU A 138 -12.52 -7.12 6.57
C GLU A 138 -11.45 -6.05 6.32
N GLY A 139 -11.16 -5.20 7.31
CA GLY A 139 -10.07 -4.23 7.19
C GLY A 139 -8.70 -4.87 7.04
N TRP A 140 -8.49 -6.04 7.66
CA TRP A 140 -7.28 -6.83 7.44
C TRP A 140 -7.14 -7.31 6.00
N PHE A 141 -8.22 -7.85 5.41
CA PHE A 141 -8.20 -8.25 4.00
C PHE A 141 -7.95 -7.08 3.07
N LEU A 142 -8.56 -5.92 3.34
CA LEU A 142 -8.32 -4.70 2.60
C LEU A 142 -6.83 -4.30 2.68
N LEU A 143 -6.26 -4.28 3.88
CA LEU A 143 -4.85 -3.94 4.09
C LEU A 143 -3.90 -4.87 3.32
N ILE A 144 -4.10 -6.18 3.40
CA ILE A 144 -3.30 -7.18 2.65
C ILE A 144 -3.43 -6.96 1.14
N HIS A 145 -4.65 -6.66 0.66
CA HIS A 145 -4.93 -6.40 -0.74
C HIS A 145 -4.13 -5.20 -1.27
N GLU A 146 -4.23 -4.06 -0.59
CA GLU A 146 -3.56 -2.83 -1.00
C GLU A 146 -2.03 -2.93 -0.84
N LEU A 147 -1.55 -3.59 0.21
CA LEU A 147 -0.13 -3.91 0.33
C LEU A 147 0.37 -4.78 -0.83
N GLY A 148 -0.46 -5.68 -1.32
CA GLY A 148 -0.17 -6.45 -2.54
C GLY A 148 0.09 -5.52 -3.73
N HIS A 149 -0.76 -4.51 -3.96
CA HIS A 149 -0.56 -3.52 -5.03
C HIS A 149 0.72 -2.70 -4.79
N ALA A 150 0.94 -2.22 -3.59
CA ALA A 150 2.15 -1.49 -3.20
C ALA A 150 3.43 -2.31 -3.41
N LEU A 151 3.34 -3.64 -3.41
CA LEU A 151 4.44 -4.56 -3.71
C LEU A 151 4.50 -4.99 -5.18
N GLY A 152 3.61 -4.49 -6.04
CA GLY A 152 3.61 -4.75 -7.48
C GLY A 152 2.70 -5.90 -7.92
N LEU A 153 1.82 -6.41 -7.07
CA LEU A 153 0.82 -7.42 -7.44
C LEU A 153 -0.42 -6.74 -8.04
N LYS A 154 -0.95 -7.28 -9.13
CA LYS A 154 -2.21 -6.85 -9.74
C LYS A 154 -3.33 -7.85 -9.49
N HIS A 155 -4.56 -7.47 -9.78
CA HIS A 155 -5.64 -8.42 -9.81
C HIS A 155 -5.41 -9.47 -10.91
N THR A 156 -5.82 -10.70 -10.64
CA THR A 156 -5.63 -11.82 -11.59
C THR A 156 -6.43 -11.68 -12.90
N PHE A 157 -7.44 -10.81 -12.90
CA PHE A 157 -8.32 -10.53 -14.05
C PHE A 157 -7.94 -9.23 -14.79
N ASP A 158 -6.95 -8.48 -14.33
CA ASP A 158 -6.51 -7.25 -15.01
C ASP A 158 -5.68 -7.58 -16.24
N ASP A 159 -6.18 -7.15 -17.40
CA ASP A 159 -5.47 -7.21 -18.68
C ASP A 159 -4.50 -6.02 -18.78
N GLY A 160 -3.45 -6.03 -18.07
CA GLY A 160 -2.50 -4.90 -18.10
C GLY A 160 -1.23 -5.21 -17.31
N GLY A 161 -0.17 -4.55 -17.68
CA GLY A 161 1.16 -4.79 -17.15
C GLY A 161 1.95 -5.77 -18.00
N THR A 162 3.27 -5.70 -17.85
CA THR A 162 4.24 -6.45 -18.66
C THR A 162 4.23 -7.96 -18.44
N GLY A 163 3.34 -8.45 -17.57
CA GLY A 163 3.16 -9.85 -17.28
C GLY A 163 1.84 -10.46 -17.77
N GLY A 164 1.00 -9.69 -18.46
CA GLY A 164 -0.21 -10.23 -19.09
C GLY A 164 0.17 -11.21 -20.19
N LEU A 165 -0.45 -12.40 -20.21
CA LEU A 165 -0.36 -13.27 -21.38
C LEU A 165 -1.16 -12.60 -22.50
N THR A 166 -0.49 -12.24 -23.57
CA THR A 166 -1.10 -11.99 -24.89
C THR A 166 -1.42 -13.31 -25.55
#